data_94b5689fff8c1dc1d50dca268fccac34
#
_entry.id   94b5689fff8c1dc1d50dca268fccac34
#
_cell.length_a   1.000
_cell.length_b   1.000
_cell.length_c   1.000
_cell.angle_alpha   90.00
_cell.angle_beta   90.00
_cell.angle_gamma   90.00
#
_symmetry.space_group_name_H-M   'P 1'
#
loop_
_entity.id
_entity.type
_entity.pdbx_description
1 polymer ?
#
loop_
_entity_poly.entity_id
_entity_poly.type
_entity_poly.pdbx_seq_one_letter_code
_entity_poly.pdbx_strand_id
1 'polypeptide(L)'
;MATLRMTMAQALIRFLKNQYVERDGQEHLFFAGVLGIFGHGNVAGIGQALQQNPDFPYYLVRNEQAGVHLAAGFAKASNRMRAFACTSSIGPGATNMITGAALATINRLPVLLLPGDIFARRNVAPVLQQLESPTTQDIGVNDCFKPVSRYWDQIGRASCRERV
;
A
#
# COMPACT_ATOMS: atom_id res chain seq x y z
N MET A 1 -3.30 -12.19 27.78
CA MET A 1 -3.72 -11.23 26.74
C MET A 1 -4.70 -11.91 25.80
N ALA A 2 -5.80 -11.26 25.43
CA ALA A 2 -6.72 -11.80 24.45
C ALA A 2 -6.07 -11.75 23.06
N THR A 3 -6.09 -12.87 22.33
CA THR A 3 -5.61 -12.94 20.95
C THR A 3 -6.78 -12.73 19.98
N LEU A 4 -6.55 -11.98 18.92
CA LEU A 4 -7.55 -11.75 17.87
C LEU A 4 -7.04 -12.35 16.56
N ARG A 5 -7.82 -13.25 15.98
CA ARG A 5 -7.52 -13.85 14.67
C ARG A 5 -8.09 -12.94 13.56
N MET A 6 -7.24 -12.55 12.62
CA MET A 6 -7.65 -11.72 11.47
C MET A 6 -6.77 -12.03 10.26
N THR A 7 -7.22 -11.62 9.08
CA THR A 7 -6.39 -11.64 7.87
C THR A 7 -5.35 -10.53 7.92
N MET A 8 -4.29 -10.63 7.10
CA MET A 8 -3.29 -9.57 6.98
C MET A 8 -3.93 -8.23 6.57
N ALA A 9 -4.86 -8.27 5.62
CA ALA A 9 -5.55 -7.06 5.16
C ALA A 9 -6.40 -6.40 6.27
N GLN A 10 -7.11 -7.21 7.08
CA GLN A 10 -7.85 -6.69 8.23
C GLN A 10 -6.90 -6.07 9.28
N ALA A 11 -5.77 -6.72 9.54
CA ALA A 11 -4.76 -6.18 10.45
C ALA A 11 -4.18 -4.85 9.92
N LEU A 12 -3.87 -4.79 8.62
CA LEU A 12 -3.35 -3.59 7.97
C LEU A 12 -4.34 -2.41 8.07
N ILE A 13 -5.59 -2.60 7.67
CA ILE A 13 -6.60 -1.54 7.75
C ILE A 13 -6.82 -1.07 9.19
N ARG A 14 -6.90 -2.02 10.12
CA ARG A 14 -7.01 -1.70 11.54
C ARG A 14 -5.80 -0.93 12.07
N PHE A 15 -4.60 -1.27 11.62
CA PHE A 15 -3.38 -0.55 11.95
C PHE A 15 -3.43 0.89 11.43
N LEU A 16 -3.75 1.09 10.14
CA LEU A 16 -3.80 2.42 9.52
C LEU A 16 -4.82 3.34 10.19
N LYS A 17 -5.98 2.83 10.56
CA LYS A 17 -7.02 3.57 11.28
C LYS A 17 -6.59 4.11 12.65
N ASN A 18 -5.56 3.53 13.24
CA ASN A 18 -5.09 3.85 14.59
C ASN A 18 -3.71 4.51 14.59
N GLN A 19 -3.30 5.10 13.48
CA GLN A 19 -2.07 5.87 13.43
C GLN A 19 -2.36 7.35 13.64
N TYR A 20 -1.73 7.91 14.65
CA TYR A 20 -1.86 9.32 15.00
C TYR A 20 -0.50 10.00 14.96
N VAL A 21 -0.49 11.27 14.68
CA VAL A 21 0.66 12.15 14.79
C VAL A 21 0.30 13.31 15.70
N GLU A 22 1.17 13.63 16.62
CA GLU A 22 0.98 14.75 17.54
C GLU A 22 1.82 15.94 17.08
N ARG A 23 1.23 17.13 17.11
CA ARG A 23 1.91 18.40 16.93
C ARG A 23 1.25 19.48 17.79
N ASP A 24 2.08 20.21 18.52
CA ASP A 24 1.64 21.34 19.35
C ASP A 24 0.57 20.94 20.38
N GLY A 25 0.68 19.72 20.94
CA GLY A 25 -0.25 19.17 21.93
C GLY A 25 -1.57 18.68 21.34
N GLN A 26 -1.69 18.58 20.00
CA GLN A 26 -2.88 18.06 19.33
C GLN A 26 -2.56 16.79 18.55
N GLU A 27 -3.39 15.78 18.74
CA GLU A 27 -3.34 14.52 17.98
C GLU A 27 -4.17 14.62 16.70
N HIS A 28 -3.61 14.15 15.62
CA HIS A 28 -4.25 14.08 14.30
C HIS A 28 -4.22 12.65 13.79
N LEU A 29 -5.35 12.16 13.31
CA LEU A 29 -5.39 10.88 12.59
C LEU A 29 -4.55 10.99 11.33
N PHE A 30 -3.50 10.17 11.24
CA PHE A 30 -2.50 10.31 10.20
C PHE A 30 -3.01 9.85 8.82
N PHE A 31 -3.65 8.67 8.75
CA PHE A 31 -4.18 8.19 7.47
C PHE A 31 -5.63 8.64 7.27
N ALA A 32 -5.87 9.38 6.19
CA ALA A 32 -7.18 9.90 5.83
C ALA A 32 -8.06 8.88 5.10
N GLY A 33 -7.50 7.76 4.67
CA GLY A 33 -8.18 6.71 3.93
C GLY A 33 -7.27 6.03 2.90
N VAL A 34 -7.89 5.34 1.96
CA VAL A 34 -7.21 4.60 0.89
C VAL A 34 -7.67 5.11 -0.47
N LEU A 35 -6.71 5.38 -1.34
CA LEU A 35 -6.91 5.66 -2.77
C LEU A 35 -6.51 4.42 -3.58
N GLY A 36 -7.18 4.13 -4.68
CA GLY A 36 -6.64 3.08 -5.53
C GLY A 36 -7.59 2.51 -6.57
N ILE A 37 -7.05 1.51 -7.27
CA ILE A 37 -7.75 0.64 -8.19
C ILE A 37 -7.39 -0.79 -7.80
N PHE A 38 -8.37 -1.57 -7.38
CA PHE A 38 -8.09 -2.93 -6.92
C PHE A 38 -7.74 -3.88 -8.08
N GLY A 39 -6.70 -4.67 -7.89
CA GLY A 39 -6.55 -5.94 -8.57
C GLY A 39 -7.37 -7.04 -7.92
N HIS A 40 -7.47 -8.20 -8.56
CA HIS A 40 -8.32 -9.33 -8.11
C HIS A 40 -7.99 -9.78 -6.67
N GLY A 41 -6.71 -9.89 -6.32
CA GLY A 41 -6.29 -10.26 -4.96
C GLY A 41 -6.63 -9.19 -3.92
N ASN A 42 -6.39 -7.94 -4.24
CA ASN A 42 -6.61 -6.83 -3.31
C ASN A 42 -8.09 -6.53 -3.08
N VAL A 43 -8.98 -6.84 -4.04
CA VAL A 43 -10.43 -6.78 -3.82
C VAL A 43 -10.86 -7.71 -2.69
N ALA A 44 -10.40 -8.95 -2.71
CA ALA A 44 -10.74 -9.94 -1.68
C ALA A 44 -9.99 -9.69 -0.34
N GLY A 45 -8.88 -8.97 -0.37
CA GLY A 45 -8.09 -8.62 0.82
C GLY A 45 -8.44 -7.23 1.34
N ILE A 46 -7.78 -6.21 0.80
CA ILE A 46 -7.92 -4.81 1.26
C ILE A 46 -9.35 -4.30 1.04
N GLY A 47 -9.97 -4.60 -0.10
CA GLY A 47 -11.34 -4.16 -0.41
C GLY A 47 -12.35 -4.69 0.61
N GLN A 48 -12.29 -5.99 0.94
CA GLN A 48 -13.15 -6.57 1.97
C GLN A 48 -12.89 -5.98 3.35
N ALA A 49 -11.62 -5.75 3.71
CA ALA A 49 -11.27 -5.15 4.98
C ALA A 49 -11.78 -3.71 5.10
N LEU A 50 -11.75 -2.94 4.01
CA LEU A 50 -12.32 -1.59 3.96
C LEU A 50 -13.85 -1.61 4.08
N GLN A 51 -14.52 -2.55 3.41
CA GLN A 51 -15.98 -2.72 3.53
C GLN A 51 -16.41 -3.00 4.98
N GLN A 52 -15.57 -3.71 5.75
CA GLN A 52 -15.80 -3.99 7.17
C GLN A 52 -15.47 -2.78 8.08
N ASN A 53 -14.87 -1.72 7.53
CA ASN A 53 -14.44 -0.52 8.24
C ASN A 53 -14.94 0.74 7.50
N PRO A 54 -16.26 1.00 7.46
CA PRO A 54 -16.85 2.09 6.67
C PRO A 54 -16.44 3.49 7.17
N ASP A 55 -15.94 3.59 8.39
CA ASP A 55 -15.34 4.80 8.96
C ASP A 55 -13.94 5.12 8.44
N PHE A 56 -13.31 4.21 7.67
CA PHE A 56 -12.03 4.42 7.00
C PHE A 56 -12.24 4.45 5.49
N PRO A 57 -12.37 5.64 4.86
CA PRO A 57 -12.91 5.77 3.53
C PRO A 57 -11.97 5.23 2.44
N TYR A 58 -12.58 4.68 1.40
CA TYR A 58 -11.94 4.32 0.15
C TYR A 58 -12.40 5.25 -0.97
N TYR A 59 -11.46 5.75 -1.76
CA TYR A 59 -11.71 6.59 -2.92
C TYR A 59 -11.19 5.90 -4.18
N LEU A 60 -12.10 5.54 -5.05
CA LEU A 60 -11.75 5.00 -6.37
C LEU A 60 -11.07 6.09 -7.19
N VAL A 61 -9.88 5.80 -7.68
CA VAL A 61 -9.20 6.61 -8.69
C VAL A 61 -9.28 5.91 -10.05
N ARG A 62 -9.07 6.65 -11.13
CA ARG A 62 -9.14 6.11 -12.49
C ARG A 62 -7.77 5.88 -13.13
N ASN A 63 -6.73 6.22 -12.42
CA ASN A 63 -5.34 6.04 -12.82
C ASN A 63 -4.46 6.01 -11.57
N GLU A 64 -3.60 5.03 -11.45
CA GLU A 64 -2.80 4.80 -10.24
C GLU A 64 -1.79 5.93 -10.01
N GLN A 65 -1.14 6.41 -11.08
CA GLN A 65 -0.23 7.55 -10.99
C GLN A 65 -0.95 8.81 -10.49
N ALA A 66 -2.13 9.09 -11.02
CA ALA A 66 -2.95 10.23 -10.57
C ALA A 66 -3.36 10.06 -9.09
N GLY A 67 -3.66 8.85 -8.64
CA GLY A 67 -3.93 8.53 -7.23
C GLY A 67 -2.77 8.88 -6.33
N VAL A 68 -1.53 8.51 -6.71
CA VAL A 68 -0.33 8.84 -5.93
C VAL A 68 -0.04 10.34 -5.95
N HIS A 69 -0.24 11.03 -7.08
CA HIS A 69 -0.11 12.49 -7.15
C HIS A 69 -1.14 13.21 -6.27
N LEU A 70 -2.39 12.70 -6.22
CA LEU A 70 -3.43 13.21 -5.33
C LEU A 70 -2.99 13.05 -3.86
N ALA A 71 -2.50 11.86 -3.48
CA ALA A 71 -1.99 11.60 -2.14
C ALA A 71 -0.84 12.54 -1.77
N ALA A 72 0.10 12.76 -2.69
CA ALA A 72 1.21 13.70 -2.49
C ALA A 72 0.72 15.15 -2.33
N GLY A 73 -0.23 15.58 -3.16
CA GLY A 73 -0.87 16.90 -3.05
C GLY A 73 -1.60 17.08 -1.72
N PHE A 74 -2.34 16.08 -1.28
CA PHE A 74 -3.03 16.07 0.01
C PHE A 74 -2.04 16.16 1.19
N ALA A 75 -0.97 15.37 1.16
CA ALA A 75 0.06 15.41 2.20
C ALA A 75 0.72 16.79 2.27
N LYS A 76 0.98 17.42 1.12
CA LYS A 76 1.51 18.78 1.05
C LYS A 76 0.52 19.80 1.63
N ALA A 77 -0.75 19.76 1.23
CA ALA A 77 -1.79 20.66 1.72
C ALA A 77 -2.07 20.49 3.22
N SER A 78 -1.87 19.28 3.75
CA SER A 78 -2.03 18.97 5.18
C SER A 78 -0.75 19.23 6.00
N ASN A 79 0.23 19.96 5.47
CA ASN A 79 1.53 20.19 6.14
C ASN A 79 2.23 18.92 6.61
N ARG A 80 2.08 17.82 5.87
CA ARG A 80 2.59 16.46 6.18
C ARG A 80 2.01 15.83 7.46
N MET A 81 0.96 16.42 8.02
CA MET A 81 0.27 15.88 9.21
C MET A 81 -0.69 14.75 8.87
N ARG A 82 -1.03 14.59 7.59
CA ARG A 82 -1.94 13.55 7.11
C ARG A 82 -1.44 12.96 5.79
N ALA A 83 -1.78 11.71 5.57
CA ALA A 83 -1.39 10.94 4.38
C ALA A 83 -2.56 10.10 3.86
N PHE A 84 -2.44 9.61 2.65
CA PHE A 84 -3.24 8.52 2.11
C PHE A 84 -2.38 7.27 1.92
N ALA A 85 -3.01 6.11 2.07
CA ALA A 85 -2.49 4.87 1.50
C ALA A 85 -3.01 4.74 0.06
N CYS A 86 -2.17 4.26 -0.86
CA CYS A 86 -2.54 4.02 -2.26
C CYS A 86 -2.36 2.54 -2.58
N THR A 87 -3.37 1.91 -3.17
CA THR A 87 -3.31 0.51 -3.58
C THR A 87 -3.55 0.36 -5.08
N SER A 88 -2.97 -0.68 -5.68
CA SER A 88 -3.13 -1.00 -7.10
C SER A 88 -3.18 -2.50 -7.34
N SER A 89 -3.49 -2.90 -8.57
CA SER A 89 -3.23 -4.26 -9.02
C SER A 89 -1.73 -4.55 -9.06
N ILE A 90 -1.36 -5.81 -9.28
CA ILE A 90 0.02 -6.23 -9.57
C ILE A 90 0.46 -5.74 -10.95
N GLY A 91 1.74 -5.88 -11.26
CA GLY A 91 2.27 -5.65 -12.60
C GLY A 91 2.05 -4.22 -13.10
N PRO A 92 1.29 -4.01 -14.20
CA PRO A 92 1.12 -2.69 -14.81
C PRO A 92 0.52 -1.65 -13.86
N GLY A 93 -0.44 -2.03 -12.99
CA GLY A 93 -1.01 -1.12 -12.01
C GLY A 93 0.01 -0.67 -10.98
N ALA A 94 0.84 -1.59 -10.48
CA ALA A 94 1.92 -1.27 -9.55
C ALA A 94 2.95 -0.34 -10.22
N THR A 95 3.43 -0.67 -11.42
CA THR A 95 4.43 0.13 -12.12
C THR A 95 3.94 1.54 -12.47
N ASN A 96 2.64 1.71 -12.69
CA ASN A 96 2.04 3.02 -12.95
C ASN A 96 2.12 3.98 -11.76
N MET A 97 2.37 3.51 -10.55
CA MET A 97 2.56 4.36 -9.36
C MET A 97 3.98 4.93 -9.21
N ILE A 98 4.97 4.41 -9.96
CA ILE A 98 6.40 4.71 -9.72
C ILE A 98 6.74 6.19 -9.88
N THR A 99 6.22 6.85 -10.90
CA THR A 99 6.44 8.30 -11.12
C THR A 99 5.93 9.13 -9.93
N GLY A 100 4.74 8.77 -9.41
CA GLY A 100 4.19 9.42 -8.21
C GLY A 100 5.02 9.14 -6.95
N ALA A 101 5.57 7.92 -6.81
CA ALA A 101 6.47 7.56 -5.72
C ALA A 101 7.75 8.41 -5.74
N ALA A 102 8.36 8.57 -6.92
CA ALA A 102 9.55 9.40 -7.09
C ALA A 102 9.27 10.87 -6.74
N LEU A 103 8.12 11.41 -7.18
CA LEU A 103 7.70 12.77 -6.83
C LEU A 103 7.52 12.95 -5.32
N ALA A 104 6.81 12.02 -4.67
CA ALA A 104 6.60 12.07 -3.23
C ALA A 104 7.92 12.00 -2.45
N THR A 105 8.83 11.11 -2.87
CA THR A 105 10.15 10.92 -2.25
C THR A 105 11.03 12.17 -2.35
N ILE A 106 11.14 12.76 -3.55
CA ILE A 106 11.95 13.97 -3.77
C ILE A 106 11.43 15.15 -2.93
N ASN A 107 10.11 15.27 -2.80
CA ASN A 107 9.45 16.33 -2.04
C ASN A 107 9.28 16.02 -0.55
N ARG A 108 9.73 14.83 -0.09
CA ARG A 108 9.60 14.37 1.30
C ARG A 108 8.14 14.41 1.79
N LEU A 109 7.22 13.97 0.94
CA LEU A 109 5.79 13.90 1.24
C LEU A 109 5.42 12.49 1.69
N PRO A 110 4.70 12.33 2.80
CA PRO A 110 4.29 11.02 3.28
C PRO A 110 3.17 10.46 2.39
N VAL A 111 3.47 9.35 1.73
CA VAL A 111 2.50 8.54 0.97
C VAL A 111 2.84 7.08 1.23
N LEU A 112 1.86 6.29 1.61
CA LEU A 112 2.02 4.84 1.76
C LEU A 112 1.55 4.15 0.48
N LEU A 113 2.43 3.41 -0.18
CA LEU A 113 2.08 2.63 -1.36
C LEU A 113 1.92 1.16 -0.98
N LEU A 114 0.81 0.57 -1.39
CA LEU A 114 0.43 -0.82 -1.13
C LEU A 114 0.09 -1.50 -2.47
N PRO A 115 1.05 -1.62 -3.39
CA PRO A 115 0.83 -2.32 -4.64
C PRO A 115 0.48 -3.79 -4.38
N GLY A 116 -0.34 -4.36 -5.26
CA GLY A 116 -0.50 -5.80 -5.31
C GLY A 116 0.82 -6.48 -5.66
N ASP A 117 0.95 -7.74 -5.24
CA ASP A 117 2.10 -8.58 -5.55
C ASP A 117 1.64 -9.99 -5.91
N ILE A 118 2.54 -10.81 -6.42
CA ILE A 118 2.33 -12.23 -6.64
C ILE A 118 2.20 -12.96 -5.29
N PHE A 119 1.97 -14.27 -5.32
CA PHE A 119 1.82 -15.05 -4.09
C PHE A 119 3.05 -14.99 -3.19
N ALA A 120 2.84 -15.04 -1.88
CA ALA A 120 3.89 -15.11 -0.86
C ALA A 120 4.68 -16.45 -0.86
N ARG A 121 4.42 -17.35 -1.80
CA ARG A 121 5.12 -18.64 -1.96
C ARG A 121 5.94 -18.64 -3.23
N ARG A 122 7.11 -19.28 -3.21
CA ARG A 122 7.98 -19.41 -4.38
C ARG A 122 7.38 -20.26 -5.52
N ASN A 123 6.57 -21.26 -5.20
CA ASN A 123 5.89 -22.07 -6.21
C ASN A 123 4.58 -21.38 -6.61
N VAL A 124 4.64 -20.57 -7.60
CA VAL A 124 3.54 -19.73 -8.07
C VAL A 124 3.06 -20.22 -9.42
N ALA A 125 1.77 -20.53 -9.53
CA ALA A 125 1.13 -20.59 -10.83
C ALA A 125 1.02 -19.15 -11.40
N PRO A 126 1.14 -18.96 -12.72
CA PRO A 126 0.96 -17.64 -13.33
C PRO A 126 -0.38 -17.02 -12.92
N VAL A 127 -0.36 -15.75 -12.54
CA VAL A 127 -1.55 -14.98 -12.20
C VAL A 127 -1.79 -13.87 -13.22
N LEU A 128 -3.03 -13.39 -13.29
CA LEU A 128 -3.39 -12.31 -14.19
C LEU A 128 -2.50 -11.08 -13.94
N GLN A 129 -1.98 -10.49 -15.02
CA GLN A 129 -1.11 -9.32 -15.01
C GLN A 129 0.29 -9.54 -14.40
N GLN A 130 0.67 -10.76 -14.13
CA GLN A 130 2.02 -11.08 -13.67
C GLN A 130 3.04 -10.76 -14.75
N LEU A 131 4.09 -10.03 -14.39
CA LEU A 131 5.23 -9.71 -15.25
C LEU A 131 6.48 -10.53 -14.88
N GLU A 132 6.52 -11.05 -13.67
CA GLU A 132 7.62 -11.86 -13.18
C GLU A 132 7.73 -13.19 -13.94
N SER A 133 8.97 -13.65 -14.11
CA SER A 133 9.22 -14.96 -14.69
C SER A 133 8.64 -16.07 -13.82
N PRO A 134 7.95 -17.07 -14.40
CA PRO A 134 7.48 -18.23 -13.64
C PRO A 134 8.63 -19.15 -13.18
N THR A 135 9.83 -18.99 -13.72
CA THR A 135 10.99 -19.85 -13.44
C THR A 135 11.93 -19.28 -12.38
N THR A 136 11.85 -17.98 -12.09
CA THR A 136 12.66 -17.31 -11.05
C THR A 136 11.84 -16.24 -10.35
N GLN A 137 12.07 -16.07 -9.06
CA GLN A 137 11.44 -15.06 -8.22
C GLN A 137 12.49 -14.16 -7.54
N ASP A 138 13.67 -14.09 -8.11
CA ASP A 138 14.78 -13.32 -7.55
C ASP A 138 14.55 -11.81 -7.68
N ILE A 139 13.76 -11.41 -8.69
CA ILE A 139 13.38 -10.01 -8.91
C ILE A 139 11.87 -9.96 -9.12
N GLY A 140 11.19 -9.23 -8.26
CA GLY A 140 9.77 -8.89 -8.40
C GLY A 140 9.58 -7.53 -9.07
N VAL A 141 8.41 -7.31 -9.67
CA VAL A 141 8.06 -6.01 -10.27
C VAL A 141 8.10 -4.90 -9.21
N ASN A 142 7.68 -5.19 -7.99
CA ASN A 142 7.68 -4.23 -6.89
C ASN A 142 9.08 -3.81 -6.42
N ASP A 143 10.14 -4.51 -6.82
CA ASP A 143 11.52 -4.07 -6.59
C ASP A 143 11.84 -2.73 -7.26
N CYS A 144 11.07 -2.34 -8.29
CA CYS A 144 11.17 -1.03 -8.91
C CYS A 144 10.89 0.14 -7.96
N PHE A 145 10.21 -0.10 -6.84
CA PHE A 145 9.98 0.93 -5.83
C PHE A 145 11.19 1.21 -4.94
N LYS A 146 12.14 0.29 -4.84
CA LYS A 146 13.34 0.45 -3.98
C LYS A 146 14.07 1.77 -4.21
N PRO A 147 14.44 2.13 -5.45
CA PRO A 147 15.19 3.37 -5.70
C PRO A 147 14.34 4.64 -5.58
N VAL A 148 13.02 4.54 -5.57
CA VAL A 148 12.10 5.70 -5.56
C VAL A 148 11.32 5.83 -4.25
N SER A 149 11.63 5.05 -3.23
CA SER A 149 11.00 5.11 -1.91
C SER A 149 12.01 5.29 -0.80
N ARG A 150 11.59 5.84 0.33
CA ARG A 150 12.41 5.98 1.54
C ARG A 150 12.46 4.71 2.37
N TYR A 151 11.41 3.94 2.30
CA TYR A 151 11.27 2.64 2.95
C TYR A 151 10.59 1.69 1.97
N TRP A 152 11.06 0.49 1.89
CA TRP A 152 10.48 -0.58 1.09
C TRP A 152 10.55 -1.89 1.87
N ASP A 153 9.45 -2.62 1.87
CA ASP A 153 9.39 -3.96 2.46
C ASP A 153 8.33 -4.79 1.73
N GLN A 154 8.45 -6.09 1.81
CA GLN A 154 7.50 -7.03 1.24
C GLN A 154 6.73 -7.71 2.37
N ILE A 155 5.42 -7.45 2.43
CA ILE A 155 4.54 -8.08 3.40
C ILE A 155 4.28 -9.52 2.94
N GLY A 156 4.90 -10.48 3.62
CA GLY A 156 4.70 -11.90 3.41
C GLY A 156 3.83 -12.52 4.50
N ARG A 157 4.01 -13.82 4.69
CA ARG A 157 3.47 -14.53 5.84
C ARG A 157 4.26 -14.15 7.09
N ALA A 158 3.65 -14.33 8.26
CA ALA A 158 4.32 -14.06 9.55
C ALA A 158 5.68 -14.76 9.68
N SER A 159 5.82 -15.97 9.09
CA SER A 159 7.08 -16.73 9.02
C SER A 159 8.16 -16.10 8.12
N CYS A 160 7.84 -15.12 7.29
CA CYS A 160 8.81 -14.43 6.44
C CYS A 160 9.51 -13.27 7.16
N ARG A 161 9.01 -12.85 8.31
CA ARG A 161 9.61 -11.76 9.12
C ARG A 161 10.92 -12.14 9.82
N GLU A 162 11.23 -13.43 9.92
CA GLU A 162 12.43 -13.92 10.63
C GLU A 162 13.70 -13.92 9.76
N ARG A 163 13.67 -13.29 8.58
CA ARG A 163 14.80 -13.27 7.64
C ARG A 163 15.34 -11.87 7.33
N VAL A 164 15.28 -10.99 8.30
CA VAL A 164 15.98 -9.71 8.22
C VAL A 164 17.04 -9.65 9.29
#